data_31d3bcfba9f69d8fb41d3f5d89cfa390
#
_entry.id   31d3bcfba9f69d8fb41d3f5d89cfa390
#
_cell.length_a   1.000
_cell.length_b   1.000
_cell.length_c   1.000
_cell.angle_alpha   90.00
_cell.angle_beta   90.00
_cell.angle_gamma   90.00
#
_symmetry.space_group_name_H-M   'P 1'
#
loop_
_entity.id
_entity.type
_entity.pdbx_description
1 polymer ?
#
loop_
_entity_poly.entity_id
_entity_poly.type
_entity_poly.pdbx_seq_one_letter_code
_entity_poly.pdbx_strand_id
1 'polypeptide(L)'
;ILWATGACLFVRTATYKEVGGLDAGFFAHQEEVDMCWRLRSRGYRLVCVPQSIVYHVGGATLNAESPRKTFLNFRNSLLMLYKNSREADLKHVMRIRFWLDYIAAAKFLMEGHIQNAKAVYEARKAYHQLKPEYAPKRKENLEKSTLSTIPELMRDSLILAFYLKRKRTFKAIKDRR
;
A
#
# COMPACT_ATOMS: atom_id res chain seq x y z
N ILE A 1 14.68 0.75 -3.49
CA ILE A 1 13.46 1.10 -2.74
C ILE A 1 12.32 0.14 -3.10
N LEU A 2 11.29 0.01 -2.24
CA LEU A 2 10.12 -0.82 -2.51
C LEU A 2 9.13 -0.13 -3.45
N TRP A 3 8.90 1.14 -3.24
CA TRP A 3 7.94 1.92 -4.02
C TRP A 3 8.37 3.38 -4.15
N ALA A 4 7.86 4.05 -5.17
CA ALA A 4 8.00 5.48 -5.40
C ALA A 4 6.61 6.12 -5.44
N THR A 5 6.54 7.38 -5.07
CA THR A 5 5.27 8.14 -5.16
C THR A 5 4.91 8.44 -6.60
N GLY A 6 3.61 8.48 -6.90
CA GLY A 6 3.09 8.87 -8.21
C GLY A 6 3.45 10.30 -8.63
N ALA A 7 3.90 11.14 -7.69
CA ALA A 7 4.37 12.49 -7.99
C ALA A 7 5.59 12.54 -8.92
N CYS A 8 6.47 11.51 -8.85
CA CYS A 8 7.62 11.40 -9.74
C CYS A 8 8.04 9.93 -9.87
N LEU A 9 7.42 9.23 -10.81
CA LEU A 9 7.71 7.84 -11.09
C LEU A 9 8.01 7.67 -12.59
N PHE A 10 9.25 7.33 -12.94
CA PHE A 10 9.64 7.00 -14.29
C PHE A 10 9.75 5.49 -14.47
N VAL A 11 9.06 4.97 -15.48
CA VAL A 11 9.04 3.55 -15.81
C VAL A 11 9.25 3.39 -17.31
N ARG A 12 10.05 2.39 -17.73
CA ARG A 12 10.16 2.05 -19.14
C ARG A 12 8.81 1.62 -19.67
N THR A 13 8.37 2.15 -20.81
CA THR A 13 7.05 1.88 -21.39
C THR A 13 6.78 0.38 -21.58
N ALA A 14 7.78 -0.38 -22.07
CA ALA A 14 7.65 -1.83 -22.22
C ALA A 14 7.37 -2.52 -20.89
N THR A 15 8.14 -2.19 -19.85
CA THR A 15 7.98 -2.75 -18.50
C THR A 15 6.65 -2.33 -17.86
N TYR A 16 6.22 -1.07 -18.07
CA TYR A 16 4.91 -0.58 -17.62
C TYR A 16 3.76 -1.43 -18.21
N LYS A 17 3.82 -1.68 -19.52
CA LYS A 17 2.82 -2.52 -20.22
C LYS A 17 2.87 -3.97 -19.76
N GLU A 18 4.07 -4.54 -19.60
CA GLU A 18 4.28 -5.92 -19.17
C GLU A 18 3.69 -6.20 -17.78
N VAL A 19 3.84 -5.26 -16.84
CA VAL A 19 3.26 -5.42 -15.50
C VAL A 19 1.77 -5.06 -15.44
N GLY A 20 1.16 -4.59 -16.55
CA GLY A 20 -0.24 -4.23 -16.63
C GLY A 20 -0.57 -2.81 -16.16
N GLY A 21 0.44 -1.92 -16.09
CA GLY A 21 0.25 -0.51 -15.76
C GLY A 21 -0.33 -0.24 -14.37
N LEU A 22 -0.95 0.92 -14.18
CA LEU A 22 -1.72 1.25 -12.98
C LEU A 22 -3.08 0.55 -13.02
N ASP A 23 -3.52 0.00 -11.91
CA ASP A 23 -4.82 -0.66 -11.81
C ASP A 23 -5.94 0.40 -11.69
N ALA A 24 -6.70 0.60 -12.76
CA ALA A 24 -7.79 1.59 -12.82
C ALA A 24 -8.86 1.41 -11.72
N GLY A 25 -9.03 0.19 -11.19
CA GLY A 25 -9.96 -0.08 -10.09
C GLY A 25 -9.61 0.65 -8.79
N PHE A 26 -8.39 1.16 -8.66
CA PHE A 26 -7.98 1.97 -7.50
C PHE A 26 -8.46 3.42 -7.61
N PHE A 27 -8.61 3.96 -8.82
CA PHE A 27 -8.95 5.35 -9.10
C PHE A 27 -7.86 6.34 -8.62
N ALA A 28 -7.58 6.38 -7.33
CA ALA A 28 -6.55 7.20 -6.70
C ALA A 28 -6.09 6.56 -5.38
N HIS A 29 -4.84 6.73 -5.02
CA HIS A 29 -4.13 6.18 -3.86
C HIS A 29 -3.87 4.67 -3.94
N GLN A 30 -2.64 4.28 -3.70
CA GLN A 30 -2.07 2.93 -3.69
C GLN A 30 -1.87 2.29 -5.09
N GLU A 31 -2.30 2.93 -6.18
CA GLU A 31 -2.11 2.40 -7.54
C GLU A 31 -0.63 2.33 -7.93
N GLU A 32 0.15 3.34 -7.56
CA GLU A 32 1.59 3.36 -7.79
C GLU A 32 2.33 2.38 -6.87
N VAL A 33 1.88 2.24 -5.63
CA VAL A 33 2.46 1.27 -4.68
C VAL A 33 2.20 -0.15 -5.16
N ASP A 34 0.98 -0.43 -5.63
CA ASP A 34 0.60 -1.72 -6.22
C ASP A 34 1.45 -2.05 -7.45
N MET A 35 1.66 -1.09 -8.36
CA MET A 35 2.50 -1.29 -9.54
C MET A 35 3.96 -1.54 -9.14
N CYS A 36 4.49 -0.75 -8.22
CA CYS A 36 5.85 -0.94 -7.71
C CYS A 36 6.03 -2.32 -7.06
N TRP A 37 5.02 -2.81 -6.32
CA TRP A 37 5.06 -4.15 -5.74
C TRP A 37 5.11 -5.22 -6.82
N ARG A 38 4.28 -5.12 -7.87
CA ARG A 38 4.32 -6.04 -9.03
C ARG A 38 5.67 -6.01 -9.74
N LEU A 39 6.25 -4.83 -9.96
CA LEU A 39 7.59 -4.68 -10.51
C LEU A 39 8.63 -5.40 -9.64
N ARG A 40 8.62 -5.13 -8.32
CA ARG A 40 9.58 -5.76 -7.40
C ARG A 40 9.43 -7.28 -7.32
N SER A 41 8.19 -7.78 -7.25
CA SER A 41 7.94 -9.23 -7.20
C SER A 41 8.41 -9.96 -8.45
N ARG A 42 8.45 -9.28 -9.60
CA ARG A 42 8.95 -9.80 -10.89
C ARG A 42 10.45 -9.57 -11.10
N GLY A 43 11.19 -9.13 -10.06
CA GLY A 43 12.64 -8.97 -10.10
C GLY A 43 13.13 -7.61 -10.59
N TYR A 44 12.27 -6.70 -11.01
CA TYR A 44 12.68 -5.36 -11.41
C TYR A 44 13.23 -4.56 -10.22
N ARG A 45 14.24 -3.73 -10.47
CA ARG A 45 14.82 -2.86 -9.46
C ARG A 45 14.19 -1.47 -9.52
N LEU A 46 13.79 -0.96 -8.36
CA LEU A 46 13.37 0.44 -8.18
C LEU A 46 14.50 1.20 -7.48
N VAL A 47 14.88 2.32 -8.02
CA VAL A 47 15.93 3.17 -7.48
C VAL A 47 15.40 4.57 -7.22
N CYS A 48 15.94 5.23 -6.21
CA CYS A 48 15.76 6.66 -5.98
C CYS A 48 16.99 7.38 -6.52
N VAL A 49 16.78 8.48 -7.23
CA VAL A 49 17.84 9.38 -7.73
C VAL A 49 17.74 10.69 -6.95
N PRO A 50 18.46 10.85 -5.82
CA PRO A 50 18.29 12.00 -4.92
C PRO A 50 18.66 13.34 -5.56
N GLN A 51 19.46 13.32 -6.63
CA GLN A 51 19.89 14.51 -7.38
C GLN A 51 18.76 15.06 -8.28
N SER A 52 17.74 14.23 -8.58
CA SER A 52 16.58 14.65 -9.36
C SER A 52 15.52 15.22 -8.44
N ILE A 53 15.36 16.54 -8.48
CA ILE A 53 14.42 17.27 -7.63
C ILE A 53 13.16 17.57 -8.42
N VAL A 54 12.01 17.20 -7.86
CA VAL A 54 10.67 17.49 -8.42
C VAL A 54 9.83 18.21 -7.39
N TYR A 55 9.22 19.33 -7.79
CA TYR A 55 8.27 20.05 -6.97
C TYR A 55 6.87 19.51 -7.22
N HIS A 56 6.15 19.19 -6.14
CA HIS A 56 4.81 18.62 -6.21
C HIS A 56 3.84 19.35 -5.29
N VAL A 57 2.72 19.81 -5.86
CA VAL A 57 1.63 20.43 -5.09
C VAL A 57 0.78 19.31 -4.48
N GLY A 58 1.06 18.97 -3.22
CA GLY A 58 0.29 17.96 -2.49
C GLY A 58 -1.17 18.37 -2.28
N GLY A 59 -2.10 17.42 -2.37
CA GLY A 59 -3.50 17.65 -2.02
C GLY A 59 -4.37 18.33 -3.08
N ALA A 60 -3.85 18.59 -4.29
CA ALA A 60 -4.60 19.24 -5.36
C ALA A 60 -5.85 18.45 -5.82
N THR A 61 -5.83 17.13 -5.72
CA THR A 61 -6.92 16.27 -6.20
C THR A 61 -7.97 15.96 -5.12
N LEU A 62 -7.54 15.75 -3.88
CA LEU A 62 -8.42 15.41 -2.76
C LEU A 62 -7.91 16.07 -1.48
N ASN A 63 -8.78 16.82 -0.80
CA ASN A 63 -8.47 17.41 0.50
C ASN A 63 -8.01 16.33 1.50
N ALA A 64 -7.01 16.64 2.33
CA ALA A 64 -6.39 15.72 3.26
C ALA A 64 -7.40 15.05 4.22
N GLU A 65 -8.42 15.78 4.65
CA GLU A 65 -9.45 15.35 5.60
C GLU A 65 -10.71 14.75 4.95
N SER A 66 -10.73 14.64 3.62
CA SER A 66 -11.91 14.13 2.90
C SER A 66 -12.23 12.68 3.27
N PRO A 67 -13.48 12.36 3.68
CA PRO A 67 -13.93 10.99 3.90
C PRO A 67 -13.74 10.09 2.67
N ARG A 68 -13.87 10.66 1.46
CA ARG A 68 -13.60 9.94 0.20
C ARG A 68 -12.14 9.51 0.10
N LYS A 69 -11.20 10.37 0.49
CA LYS A 69 -9.77 10.02 0.53
C LYS A 69 -9.50 8.91 1.55
N THR A 70 -10.09 9.01 2.74
CA THR A 70 -10.03 7.96 3.75
C THR A 70 -10.56 6.63 3.20
N PHE A 71 -11.76 6.63 2.61
CA PHE A 71 -12.34 5.45 1.98
C PHE A 71 -11.39 4.81 0.96
N LEU A 72 -10.88 5.60 0.00
CA LEU A 72 -9.99 5.09 -1.04
C LEU A 72 -8.69 4.52 -0.46
N ASN A 73 -8.06 5.21 0.49
CA ASN A 73 -6.84 4.72 1.12
C ASN A 73 -7.04 3.38 1.83
N PHE A 74 -8.12 3.22 2.61
CA PHE A 74 -8.38 1.98 3.34
C PHE A 74 -8.79 0.85 2.40
N ARG A 75 -9.73 1.08 1.46
CA ARG A 75 -10.15 0.08 0.47
C ARG A 75 -8.98 -0.39 -0.39
N ASN A 76 -8.25 0.56 -0.96
CA ASN A 76 -7.17 0.26 -1.89
C ASN A 76 -5.99 -0.42 -1.20
N SER A 77 -5.66 -0.03 0.04
CA SER A 77 -4.65 -0.74 0.83
C SER A 77 -5.02 -2.21 1.05
N LEU A 78 -6.30 -2.51 1.36
CA LEU A 78 -6.76 -3.88 1.54
C LEU A 78 -6.70 -4.68 0.23
N LEU A 79 -7.15 -4.09 -0.89
CA LEU A 79 -7.10 -4.71 -2.21
C LEU A 79 -5.66 -4.94 -2.67
N MET A 80 -4.76 -3.96 -2.48
CA MET A 80 -3.34 -4.06 -2.79
C MET A 80 -2.67 -5.19 -2.00
N LEU A 81 -2.91 -5.25 -0.68
CA LEU A 81 -2.39 -6.31 0.18
C LEU A 81 -2.92 -7.68 -0.24
N TYR A 82 -4.22 -7.80 -0.51
CA TYR A 82 -4.83 -9.04 -1.01
C TYR A 82 -4.20 -9.46 -2.34
N LYS A 83 -4.05 -8.54 -3.27
CA LYS A 83 -3.57 -8.78 -4.63
C LYS A 83 -2.10 -9.23 -4.68
N ASN A 84 -1.25 -8.70 -3.79
CA ASN A 84 0.20 -8.86 -3.90
C ASN A 84 0.86 -9.67 -2.78
N SER A 85 0.20 -9.87 -1.63
CA SER A 85 0.81 -10.63 -0.53
C SER A 85 0.89 -12.13 -0.87
N ARG A 86 2.00 -12.77 -0.48
CA ARG A 86 2.17 -14.21 -0.62
C ARG A 86 1.08 -14.95 0.18
N GLU A 87 0.74 -16.16 -0.25
CA GLU A 87 -0.30 -16.95 0.41
C GLU A 87 0.00 -17.18 1.90
N ALA A 88 1.25 -17.49 2.22
CA ALA A 88 1.69 -17.73 3.60
C ALA A 88 1.53 -16.50 4.52
N ASP A 89 1.65 -15.29 3.98
CA ASP A 89 1.64 -14.04 4.75
C ASP A 89 0.24 -13.40 4.80
N LEU A 90 -0.61 -13.66 3.80
CA LEU A 90 -1.87 -12.94 3.60
C LEU A 90 -2.78 -12.96 4.83
N LYS A 91 -3.02 -14.13 5.40
CA LYS A 91 -3.92 -14.29 6.56
C LYS A 91 -3.43 -13.50 7.77
N HIS A 92 -2.12 -13.50 8.01
CA HIS A 92 -1.51 -12.75 9.11
C HIS A 92 -1.61 -11.24 8.89
N VAL A 93 -1.22 -10.76 7.70
CA VAL A 93 -1.28 -9.35 7.33
C VAL A 93 -2.71 -8.80 7.42
N MET A 94 -3.68 -9.54 6.88
CA MET A 94 -5.09 -9.11 6.90
C MET A 94 -5.69 -9.07 8.31
N ARG A 95 -5.23 -9.94 9.23
CA ARG A 95 -5.61 -9.90 10.64
C ARG A 95 -5.06 -8.68 11.37
N ILE A 96 -3.78 -8.34 11.12
CA ILE A 96 -3.18 -7.12 11.66
C ILE A 96 -3.93 -5.89 11.13
N ARG A 97 -4.20 -5.84 9.82
CA ARG A 97 -4.94 -4.74 9.19
C ARG A 97 -6.36 -4.60 9.76
N PHE A 98 -7.01 -5.70 10.10
CA PHE A 98 -8.31 -5.65 10.77
C PHE A 98 -8.25 -4.78 12.03
N TRP A 99 -7.34 -5.07 12.94
CA TRP A 99 -7.22 -4.32 14.19
C TRP A 99 -6.76 -2.88 13.96
N LEU A 100 -5.80 -2.66 13.10
CA LEU A 100 -5.31 -1.31 12.81
C LEU A 100 -6.37 -0.42 12.17
N ASP A 101 -7.21 -0.96 11.29
CA ASP A 101 -8.29 -0.21 10.66
C ASP A 101 -9.33 0.24 11.69
N TYR A 102 -9.71 -0.63 12.63
CA TYR A 102 -10.66 -0.26 13.68
C TYR A 102 -10.07 0.68 14.74
N ILE A 103 -8.78 0.55 15.05
CA ILE A 103 -8.07 1.53 15.89
C ILE A 103 -8.07 2.90 15.20
N ALA A 104 -7.83 2.96 13.90
CA ALA A 104 -7.91 4.21 13.14
C ALA A 104 -9.33 4.79 13.13
N ALA A 105 -10.35 3.94 12.96
CA ALA A 105 -11.75 4.37 13.03
C ALA A 105 -12.11 4.94 14.42
N ALA A 106 -11.67 4.27 15.49
CA ALA A 106 -11.87 4.77 16.86
C ALA A 106 -11.17 6.12 17.09
N LYS A 107 -9.95 6.29 16.57
CA LYS A 107 -9.24 7.56 16.59
C LYS A 107 -10.04 8.66 15.90
N PHE A 108 -10.56 8.42 14.69
CA PHE A 108 -11.41 9.38 13.99
C PHE A 108 -12.65 9.74 14.80
N LEU A 109 -13.28 8.80 15.48
CA LEU A 109 -14.43 9.09 16.36
C LEU A 109 -14.03 10.00 17.53
N MET A 110 -12.90 9.73 18.17
CA MET A 110 -12.40 10.55 19.29
C MET A 110 -12.05 11.98 18.85
N GLU A 111 -11.63 12.16 17.61
CA GLU A 111 -11.31 13.46 16.99
C GLU A 111 -12.56 14.17 16.41
N GLY A 112 -13.76 13.58 16.53
CA GLY A 112 -15.00 14.15 15.99
C GLY A 112 -15.18 13.94 14.47
N HIS A 113 -14.28 13.22 13.80
CA HIS A 113 -14.34 12.94 12.35
C HIS A 113 -15.23 11.72 12.03
N ILE A 114 -16.51 11.77 12.40
CA ILE A 114 -17.47 10.65 12.27
C ILE A 114 -17.54 10.11 10.85
N GLN A 115 -17.51 10.98 9.83
CA GLN A 115 -17.60 10.58 8.43
C GLN A 115 -16.36 9.79 7.98
N ASN A 116 -15.18 10.09 8.53
CA ASN A 116 -13.95 9.34 8.25
C ASN A 116 -13.99 7.96 8.93
N ALA A 117 -14.51 7.86 10.15
CA ALA A 117 -14.73 6.56 10.80
C ALA A 117 -15.70 5.69 10.01
N LYS A 118 -16.81 6.26 9.52
CA LYS A 118 -17.75 5.57 8.63
C LYS A 118 -17.07 5.14 7.32
N ALA A 119 -16.22 6.00 6.75
CA ALA A 119 -15.47 5.70 5.53
C ALA A 119 -14.54 4.48 5.69
N VAL A 120 -13.93 4.28 6.87
CA VAL A 120 -13.13 3.08 7.15
C VAL A 120 -13.99 1.82 7.11
N TYR A 121 -15.16 1.84 7.74
CA TYR A 121 -16.10 0.71 7.73
C TYR A 121 -16.57 0.39 6.29
N GLU A 122 -17.02 1.40 5.55
CA GLU A 122 -17.47 1.24 4.16
C GLU A 122 -16.33 0.76 3.24
N ALA A 123 -15.09 1.19 3.47
CA ALA A 123 -13.93 0.72 2.74
C ALA A 123 -13.71 -0.80 2.93
N ARG A 124 -13.87 -1.31 4.14
CA ARG A 124 -13.76 -2.75 4.41
C ARG A 124 -14.91 -3.52 3.77
N LYS A 125 -16.13 -3.00 3.82
CA LYS A 125 -17.29 -3.60 3.15
C LYS A 125 -17.05 -3.68 1.64
N ALA A 126 -16.61 -2.57 1.02
CA ALA A 126 -16.29 -2.52 -0.41
C ALA A 126 -15.13 -3.47 -0.78
N TYR A 127 -14.11 -3.61 0.08
CA TYR A 127 -13.07 -4.61 -0.12
C TYR A 127 -13.65 -6.03 -0.20
N HIS A 128 -14.55 -6.41 0.70
CA HIS A 128 -15.15 -7.75 0.68
C HIS A 128 -16.00 -8.00 -0.57
N GLN A 129 -16.71 -6.96 -1.06
CA GLN A 129 -17.49 -7.03 -2.29
C GLN A 129 -16.61 -7.17 -3.53
N LEU A 130 -15.49 -6.42 -3.60
CA LEU A 130 -14.59 -6.42 -4.75
C LEU A 130 -13.59 -7.58 -4.74
N LYS A 131 -13.36 -8.23 -3.60
CA LYS A 131 -12.38 -9.30 -3.47
C LYS A 131 -12.51 -10.40 -4.53
N PRO A 132 -13.72 -10.88 -4.91
CA PRO A 132 -13.85 -11.88 -5.97
C PRO A 132 -13.31 -11.39 -7.33
N GLU A 133 -13.53 -10.13 -7.68
CA GLU A 133 -13.02 -9.52 -8.92
C GLU A 133 -11.49 -9.42 -8.95
N TYR A 134 -10.88 -9.29 -7.75
CA TYR A 134 -9.43 -9.22 -7.60
C TYR A 134 -8.75 -10.60 -7.49
N ALA A 135 -9.50 -11.69 -7.34
CA ALA A 135 -8.93 -13.03 -7.24
C ALA A 135 -8.14 -13.45 -8.50
N PRO A 136 -8.60 -13.22 -9.73
CA PRO A 136 -7.82 -13.49 -10.94
C PRO A 136 -6.52 -12.65 -11.00
N LYS A 137 -6.60 -11.35 -10.66
CA LYS A 137 -5.43 -10.46 -10.62
C LYS A 137 -4.39 -10.93 -9.58
N ARG A 138 -4.86 -11.42 -8.42
CA ARG A 138 -3.99 -12.03 -7.40
C ARG A 138 -3.29 -13.27 -7.95
N LYS A 139 -4.02 -14.18 -8.56
CA LYS A 139 -3.48 -15.41 -9.14
C LYS A 139 -2.39 -15.09 -10.15
N GLU A 140 -2.67 -14.21 -11.09
CA GLU A 140 -1.71 -13.75 -12.11
C GLU A 140 -0.44 -13.14 -11.48
N ASN A 141 -0.60 -12.27 -10.47
CA ASN A 141 0.56 -11.63 -9.82
C ASN A 141 1.44 -12.64 -9.10
N LEU A 142 0.85 -13.63 -8.43
CA LEU A 142 1.61 -14.67 -7.73
C LEU A 142 2.32 -15.61 -8.72
N GLU A 143 1.68 -15.97 -9.81
CA GLU A 143 2.27 -16.81 -10.87
C GLU A 143 3.44 -16.11 -11.57
N LYS A 144 3.33 -14.80 -11.81
CA LYS A 144 4.38 -13.99 -12.45
C LYS A 144 5.48 -13.52 -11.47
N SER A 145 5.34 -13.80 -10.19
CA SER A 145 6.36 -13.44 -9.19
C SER A 145 7.58 -14.35 -9.32
N THR A 146 8.75 -13.74 -9.55
CA THR A 146 10.03 -14.46 -9.63
C THR A 146 10.80 -14.44 -8.31
N LEU A 147 10.43 -13.55 -7.37
CA LEU A 147 11.08 -13.46 -6.08
C LEU A 147 10.24 -14.15 -5.00
N SER A 148 10.84 -15.09 -4.29
CA SER A 148 10.23 -15.72 -3.10
C SER A 148 10.03 -14.72 -1.96
N THR A 149 10.88 -13.72 -1.85
CA THR A 149 10.78 -12.61 -0.89
C THR A 149 11.26 -11.33 -1.54
N ILE A 150 10.59 -10.22 -1.25
CA ILE A 150 11.05 -8.89 -1.65
C ILE A 150 11.92 -8.34 -0.52
N PRO A 151 13.22 -8.07 -0.76
CA PRO A 151 14.17 -7.71 0.31
C PRO A 151 13.80 -6.41 1.06
N GLU A 152 13.08 -5.52 0.41
CA GLU A 152 12.67 -4.24 0.98
C GLU A 152 11.40 -4.34 1.83
N LEU A 153 10.66 -5.46 1.78
CA LEU A 153 9.52 -5.69 2.65
C LEU A 153 10.01 -5.97 4.08
N MET A 154 9.65 -5.09 4.98
CA MET A 154 9.95 -5.28 6.40
C MET A 154 8.96 -6.24 7.03
N ARG A 155 9.46 -7.25 7.72
CA ARG A 155 8.62 -8.21 8.47
C ARG A 155 8.14 -7.67 9.81
N ASP A 156 8.90 -6.72 10.38
CA ASP A 156 8.58 -6.11 11.67
C ASP A 156 7.59 -4.95 11.50
N SER A 157 6.69 -4.81 12.47
CA SER A 157 5.80 -3.65 12.52
C SER A 157 6.56 -2.36 12.80
N LEU A 158 6.54 -1.42 11.86
CA LEU A 158 7.11 -0.08 12.05
C LEU A 158 6.46 0.67 13.22
N ILE A 159 5.17 0.48 13.43
CA ILE A 159 4.41 1.08 14.55
C ILE A 159 4.98 0.59 15.88
N LEU A 160 5.13 -0.73 16.03
CA LEU A 160 5.72 -1.29 17.24
C LEU A 160 7.19 -0.88 17.42
N ALA A 161 7.96 -0.83 16.33
CA ALA A 161 9.34 -0.40 16.37
C ALA A 161 9.46 1.06 16.83
N PHE A 162 8.63 1.95 16.30
CA PHE A 162 8.66 3.36 16.62
C PHE A 162 8.13 3.67 18.03
N TYR A 163 6.92 3.20 18.37
CA TYR A 163 6.24 3.57 19.62
C TYR A 163 6.70 2.75 20.82
N LEU A 164 6.85 1.42 20.68
CA LEU A 164 7.21 0.56 21.80
C LEU A 164 8.72 0.39 21.96
N LYS A 165 9.44 0.18 20.84
CA LYS A 165 10.90 -0.02 20.88
C LYS A 165 11.69 1.28 20.75
N ARG A 166 11.02 2.43 20.65
CA ARG A 166 11.59 3.78 20.52
C ARG A 166 12.63 3.92 19.41
N LYS A 167 12.56 3.10 18.36
CA LYS A 167 13.45 3.16 17.21
C LYS A 167 13.01 4.25 16.26
N ARG A 168 13.55 5.46 16.40
CA ARG A 168 13.11 6.66 15.68
C ARG A 168 13.84 6.90 14.35
N THR A 169 14.84 6.11 14.00
CA THR A 169 15.60 6.25 12.74
C THR A 169 15.51 4.98 11.93
N PHE A 170 15.55 5.13 10.59
CA PHE A 170 15.56 3.98 9.68
C PHE A 170 16.75 3.05 9.95
N LYS A 171 17.94 3.62 10.24
CA LYS A 171 19.13 2.86 10.62
C LYS A 171 18.85 1.98 11.84
N ALA A 172 18.31 2.52 12.93
CA ALA A 172 17.98 1.77 14.14
C ALA A 172 16.93 0.66 13.92
N ILE A 173 16.09 0.81 12.90
CA ILE A 173 15.10 -0.22 12.54
C ILE A 173 15.75 -1.33 11.72
N LYS A 174 16.68 -0.99 10.82
CA LYS A 174 17.35 -1.92 9.90
C LYS A 174 18.47 -2.74 10.58
N ASP A 175 19.12 -2.20 11.63
CA ASP A 175 20.25 -2.84 12.34
C ASP A 175 19.84 -4.07 13.18
N ARG A 176 18.95 -4.91 12.65
CA ARG A 176 18.58 -6.24 13.15
C ARG A 176 19.02 -7.34 12.18
N ARG A 177 20.23 -7.25 11.69
CA ARG A 177 20.85 -8.40 11.01
C ARG A 177 22.10 -8.81 11.77
#